data_97cc889034a30ec054dc37990561af13
#
_entry.id   97cc889034a30ec054dc37990561af13
#
_cell.length_a   1.000
_cell.length_b   1.000
_cell.length_c   1.000
_cell.angle_alpha   90.00
_cell.angle_beta   90.00
_cell.angle_gamma   90.00
#
_symmetry.space_group_name_H-M   'P 1'
#
loop_
_entity.id
_entity.type
_entity.pdbx_description
1 polymer ?
#
loop_
_entity_poly.entity_id
_entity_poly.type
_entity_poly.pdbx_seq_one_letter_code
_entity_poly.pdbx_strand_id
1 'polypeptide(L)'
;MPKAYEEAGVSVEAGYEVVKRIKSHVARTNRPGVVGGIGGFGGLFDLASLGYKEPVLISSTDGVGTKLVVAKMANKHDTIGIDCVAMCVNDIAAQGAEPLFFLDYIACGKNDPALLEQVVSGVADGCVQAGSGLIGGETAEMPGMYDEDEYDLAGFAVGVAEKSAIVDGSTIAEGDVLIGLPSTGVHSNGFSLVRKALFEQVGYTVDTVLDELGGEKLGDVLLTPTKIYVKALSPLFKAGVVKGVAHITGGGFIENIPRMIPDGLAAHINLGSWPVLPIFDVLEKAGSIDHMEMFNIFNMGIGMVLAVSAEDADKTMELLKSNGEAGYVLGNIVKKTGEDVELQ
;
A
#
# COMPACT_ATOMS: atom_id res chain seq x y z
N MET A 1 28.19 -29.12 -1.16
CA MET A 1 27.88 -27.94 -1.98
C MET A 1 28.92 -27.65 -3.04
N PRO A 2 28.60 -27.02 -4.17
CA PRO A 2 29.60 -26.54 -5.09
C PRO A 2 30.35 -25.39 -4.44
N LYS A 3 31.60 -25.61 -3.99
CA LYS A 3 32.48 -24.57 -3.44
C LYS A 3 32.54 -23.29 -4.29
N ALA A 4 32.42 -23.45 -5.61
CA ALA A 4 32.44 -22.34 -6.56
C ALA A 4 31.31 -21.31 -6.36
N TYR A 5 30.12 -21.72 -5.85
CA TYR A 5 29.03 -20.79 -5.55
C TYR A 5 29.31 -19.98 -4.28
N GLU A 6 29.85 -20.63 -3.24
CA GLU A 6 30.27 -19.94 -2.01
C GLU A 6 31.43 -18.96 -2.28
N GLU A 7 32.39 -19.36 -3.10
CA GLU A 7 33.49 -18.48 -3.53
C GLU A 7 32.99 -17.28 -4.37
N ALA A 8 31.83 -17.40 -5.01
CA ALA A 8 31.15 -16.33 -5.73
C ALA A 8 30.20 -15.47 -4.84
N GLY A 9 30.15 -15.77 -3.52
CA GLY A 9 29.34 -15.01 -2.56
C GLY A 9 27.88 -15.42 -2.47
N VAL A 10 27.47 -16.59 -3.00
CA VAL A 10 26.08 -17.08 -2.98
C VAL A 10 25.95 -18.30 -2.07
N SER A 11 25.02 -18.24 -1.10
CA SER A 11 24.76 -19.33 -0.15
C SER A 11 23.46 -20.08 -0.45
N VAL A 12 23.56 -21.27 -1.03
CA VAL A 12 22.42 -22.16 -1.28
C VAL A 12 21.77 -22.64 0.03
N GLU A 13 22.56 -22.88 1.09
CA GLU A 13 22.04 -23.28 2.40
C GLU A 13 21.23 -22.16 3.04
N ALA A 14 21.67 -20.90 2.95
CA ALA A 14 20.88 -19.76 3.44
C ALA A 14 19.51 -19.73 2.73
N GLY A 15 19.47 -19.95 1.41
CA GLY A 15 18.22 -20.04 0.66
C GLY A 15 17.29 -21.15 1.18
N TYR A 16 17.81 -22.35 1.43
CA TYR A 16 17.00 -23.44 2.02
C TYR A 16 16.51 -23.12 3.43
N GLU A 17 17.33 -22.45 4.24
CA GLU A 17 16.93 -22.04 5.59
C GLU A 17 15.83 -20.96 5.55
N VAL A 18 15.90 -19.99 4.64
CA VAL A 18 14.81 -19.02 4.42
C VAL A 18 13.52 -19.74 4.10
N VAL A 19 13.51 -20.60 3.08
CA VAL A 19 12.31 -21.36 2.68
C VAL A 19 11.72 -22.17 3.85
N LYS A 20 12.57 -22.76 4.70
CA LYS A 20 12.12 -23.48 5.88
C LYS A 20 11.45 -22.58 6.91
N ARG A 21 12.03 -21.39 7.18
CA ARG A 21 11.54 -20.43 8.17
C ARG A 21 10.20 -19.80 7.75
N ILE A 22 10.05 -19.45 6.48
CA ILE A 22 8.85 -18.76 5.98
C ILE A 22 7.62 -19.66 5.83
N LYS A 23 7.74 -20.99 5.84
CA LYS A 23 6.61 -21.92 5.62
C LYS A 23 5.40 -21.68 6.52
N SER A 24 5.64 -21.39 7.81
CA SER A 24 4.54 -21.12 8.76
C SER A 24 3.86 -19.79 8.47
N HIS A 25 4.62 -18.78 8.05
CA HIS A 25 4.09 -17.47 7.68
C HIS A 25 3.22 -17.58 6.42
N VAL A 26 3.71 -18.24 5.38
CA VAL A 26 2.96 -18.49 4.15
C VAL A 26 1.66 -19.29 4.41
N ALA A 27 1.72 -20.32 5.24
CA ALA A 27 0.55 -21.15 5.56
C ALA A 27 -0.62 -20.35 6.17
N ARG A 28 -0.36 -19.26 6.89
CA ARG A 28 -1.40 -18.38 7.45
C ARG A 28 -2.21 -17.64 6.40
N THR A 29 -1.68 -17.50 5.20
CA THR A 29 -2.33 -16.79 4.09
C THR A 29 -3.25 -17.67 3.25
N ASN A 30 -3.35 -18.96 3.56
CA ASN A 30 -4.19 -19.90 2.82
C ASN A 30 -5.65 -19.45 2.79
N ARG A 31 -6.23 -19.48 1.59
CA ARG A 31 -7.62 -19.14 1.34
C ARG A 31 -8.24 -20.07 0.29
N PRO A 32 -9.57 -20.08 0.11
CA PRO A 32 -10.21 -20.77 -1.00
C PRO A 32 -9.61 -20.34 -2.35
N GLY A 33 -9.35 -21.31 -3.21
CA GLY A 33 -8.71 -21.12 -4.51
C GLY A 33 -7.20 -21.41 -4.50
N VAL A 34 -6.49 -21.29 -3.38
CA VAL A 34 -5.07 -21.66 -3.32
C VAL A 34 -4.92 -23.17 -3.45
N VAL A 35 -4.09 -23.62 -4.40
CA VAL A 35 -3.83 -25.04 -4.67
C VAL A 35 -2.36 -25.35 -4.40
N GLY A 36 -2.11 -26.29 -3.49
CA GLY A 36 -0.74 -26.70 -3.13
C GLY A 36 -0.08 -25.76 -2.11
N GLY A 37 1.26 -25.73 -2.13
CA GLY A 37 2.10 -24.94 -1.23
C GLY A 37 3.30 -24.37 -1.98
N ILE A 38 4.15 -23.60 -1.29
CA ILE A 38 5.39 -23.06 -1.85
C ILE A 38 6.41 -24.17 -2.13
N GLY A 39 7.29 -23.94 -3.12
CA GLY A 39 8.38 -24.85 -3.51
C GLY A 39 8.17 -25.55 -4.85
N GLY A 40 7.06 -25.28 -5.56
CA GLY A 40 6.87 -25.65 -6.96
C GLY A 40 7.47 -24.63 -7.92
N PHE A 41 7.37 -24.87 -9.24
CA PHE A 41 7.80 -23.90 -10.26
C PHE A 41 6.91 -22.64 -10.33
N GLY A 42 5.68 -22.70 -9.79
CA GLY A 42 4.77 -21.58 -9.77
C GLY A 42 3.65 -21.79 -8.76
N GLY A 43 3.02 -20.72 -8.33
CA GLY A 43 1.82 -20.75 -7.51
C GLY A 43 0.59 -21.12 -8.33
N LEU A 44 -0.28 -21.96 -7.79
CA LEU A 44 -1.52 -22.39 -8.43
C LEU A 44 -2.72 -21.78 -7.72
N PHE A 45 -3.67 -21.25 -8.50
CA PHE A 45 -4.91 -20.72 -7.97
C PHE A 45 -6.11 -21.19 -8.80
N ASP A 46 -7.07 -21.83 -8.17
CA ASP A 46 -8.31 -22.30 -8.79
C ASP A 46 -9.39 -21.22 -8.75
N LEU A 47 -9.45 -20.41 -9.80
CA LEU A 47 -10.45 -19.33 -9.94
C LEU A 47 -11.88 -19.88 -10.02
N ALA A 48 -12.09 -21.07 -10.60
CA ALA A 48 -13.41 -21.65 -10.78
C ALA A 48 -14.10 -21.96 -9.45
N SER A 49 -13.32 -22.25 -8.40
CA SER A 49 -13.84 -22.52 -7.06
C SER A 49 -14.55 -21.33 -6.41
N LEU A 50 -14.34 -20.10 -6.91
CA LEU A 50 -14.94 -18.88 -6.35
C LEU A 50 -16.30 -18.51 -6.96
N GLY A 51 -16.72 -19.18 -8.05
CA GLY A 51 -18.06 -19.06 -8.61
C GLY A 51 -18.35 -17.76 -9.38
N TYR A 52 -17.32 -17.00 -9.80
CA TYR A 52 -17.48 -15.86 -10.71
C TYR A 52 -18.07 -16.30 -12.06
N LYS A 53 -18.98 -15.49 -12.62
CA LYS A 53 -19.66 -15.80 -13.89
C LYS A 53 -18.91 -15.22 -15.09
N GLU A 54 -18.53 -13.95 -15.01
CA GLU A 54 -17.76 -13.23 -16.01
C GLU A 54 -16.53 -12.59 -15.33
N PRO A 55 -15.55 -13.40 -14.86
CA PRO A 55 -14.42 -12.89 -14.11
C PRO A 55 -13.50 -12.04 -15.00
N VAL A 56 -13.13 -10.86 -14.49
CA VAL A 56 -12.05 -10.04 -15.03
C VAL A 56 -10.92 -10.03 -14.00
N LEU A 57 -9.72 -10.37 -14.46
CA LEU A 57 -8.52 -10.32 -13.63
C LEU A 57 -7.92 -8.92 -13.65
N ILE A 58 -7.56 -8.43 -12.48
CA ILE A 58 -6.87 -7.18 -12.27
C ILE A 58 -5.51 -7.48 -11.63
N SER A 59 -4.45 -6.91 -12.14
CA SER A 59 -3.10 -7.11 -11.60
C SER A 59 -2.45 -5.79 -11.27
N SER A 60 -1.64 -5.78 -10.23
CA SER A 60 -0.80 -4.65 -9.82
C SER A 60 0.56 -5.15 -9.40
N THR A 61 1.58 -4.34 -9.63
CA THR A 61 2.95 -4.56 -9.15
C THR A 61 3.49 -3.26 -8.60
N ASP A 62 4.16 -3.33 -7.45
CA ASP A 62 4.78 -2.18 -6.81
C ASP A 62 5.90 -2.65 -5.88
N GLY A 63 6.75 -1.71 -5.46
CA GLY A 63 7.79 -1.93 -4.47
C GLY A 63 7.56 -1.11 -3.20
N VAL A 64 8.42 -1.34 -2.20
CA VAL A 64 8.41 -0.53 -0.97
C VAL A 64 9.10 0.81 -1.20
N GLY A 65 10.09 0.84 -2.07
CA GLY A 65 10.90 2.02 -2.33
C GLY A 65 11.83 2.41 -1.18
N THR A 66 12.18 3.69 -1.11
CA THR A 66 13.25 4.17 -0.20
C THR A 66 12.88 4.19 1.28
N LYS A 67 11.67 3.79 1.67
CA LYS A 67 11.31 3.45 3.05
C LYS A 67 12.18 2.31 3.60
N LEU A 68 12.65 1.40 2.73
CA LEU A 68 13.60 0.34 3.09
C LEU A 68 14.86 0.87 3.77
N VAL A 69 15.35 2.04 3.38
CA VAL A 69 16.52 2.66 4.01
C VAL A 69 16.23 3.02 5.47
N VAL A 70 15.01 3.48 5.78
CA VAL A 70 14.59 3.75 7.16
C VAL A 70 14.48 2.45 7.96
N ALA A 71 13.95 1.37 7.35
CA ALA A 71 13.91 0.04 7.97
C ALA A 71 15.31 -0.47 8.33
N LYS A 72 16.28 -0.29 7.42
CA LYS A 72 17.69 -0.60 7.64
C LYS A 72 18.28 0.24 8.77
N MET A 73 18.08 1.57 8.78
CA MET A 73 18.55 2.47 9.84
C MET A 73 18.01 2.10 11.22
N ALA A 74 16.74 1.68 11.29
CA ALA A 74 16.06 1.28 12.52
C ALA A 74 16.28 -0.21 12.88
N ASN A 75 16.92 -0.99 12.00
CA ASN A 75 17.03 -2.44 12.09
C ASN A 75 15.68 -3.12 12.38
N LYS A 76 14.63 -2.70 11.65
CA LYS A 76 13.25 -3.18 11.80
C LYS A 76 12.67 -3.50 10.43
N HIS A 77 12.48 -4.79 10.14
CA HIS A 77 12.18 -5.30 8.81
C HIS A 77 10.82 -6.03 8.72
N ASP A 78 10.10 -6.15 9.82
CA ASP A 78 8.84 -6.90 9.93
C ASP A 78 7.61 -6.13 9.42
N THR A 79 7.72 -4.80 9.22
CA THR A 79 6.60 -3.95 8.82
C THR A 79 6.56 -3.68 7.31
N ILE A 80 7.71 -3.57 6.66
CA ILE A 80 7.81 -3.15 5.25
C ILE A 80 7.22 -4.16 4.26
N GLY A 81 7.09 -5.42 4.65
CA GLY A 81 6.36 -6.43 3.88
C GLY A 81 4.86 -6.10 3.77
N ILE A 82 4.27 -5.51 4.83
CA ILE A 82 2.89 -5.01 4.79
C ILE A 82 2.77 -3.86 3.79
N ASP A 83 3.76 -2.94 3.76
CA ASP A 83 3.79 -1.85 2.77
C ASP A 83 3.77 -2.40 1.34
N CYS A 84 4.63 -3.37 1.04
CA CYS A 84 4.71 -3.98 -0.28
C CYS A 84 3.36 -4.58 -0.73
N VAL A 85 2.71 -5.33 0.17
CA VAL A 85 1.38 -5.89 -0.12
C VAL A 85 0.34 -4.79 -0.29
N ALA A 86 0.32 -3.80 0.61
CA ALA A 86 -0.66 -2.72 0.60
C ALA A 86 -0.62 -1.92 -0.70
N MET A 87 0.57 -1.58 -1.20
CA MET A 87 0.72 -0.83 -2.45
C MET A 87 0.07 -1.57 -3.62
N CYS A 88 0.26 -2.90 -3.71
CA CYS A 88 -0.34 -3.70 -4.78
C CYS A 88 -1.84 -3.94 -4.59
N VAL A 89 -2.27 -4.37 -3.39
CA VAL A 89 -3.66 -4.81 -3.19
C VAL A 89 -4.65 -3.65 -3.08
N ASN A 90 -4.20 -2.47 -2.65
CA ASN A 90 -5.03 -1.26 -2.64
C ASN A 90 -5.35 -0.79 -4.06
N ASP A 91 -4.41 -0.90 -5.00
CA ASP A 91 -4.65 -0.59 -6.41
C ASP A 91 -5.67 -1.56 -7.04
N ILE A 92 -5.56 -2.86 -6.70
CA ILE A 92 -6.56 -3.86 -7.10
C ILE A 92 -7.94 -3.50 -6.52
N ALA A 93 -8.01 -3.17 -5.22
CA ALA A 93 -9.24 -2.78 -4.58
C ALA A 93 -9.82 -1.48 -5.15
N ALA A 94 -8.98 -0.54 -5.60
CA ALA A 94 -9.42 0.69 -6.24
C ALA A 94 -10.23 0.45 -7.54
N GLN A 95 -10.07 -0.71 -8.17
CA GLN A 95 -10.86 -1.14 -9.33
C GLN A 95 -12.10 -1.99 -8.96
N GLY A 96 -12.46 -2.07 -7.67
CA GLY A 96 -13.59 -2.88 -7.20
C GLY A 96 -13.29 -4.38 -7.10
N ALA A 97 -12.04 -4.79 -7.21
CA ALA A 97 -11.64 -6.18 -7.25
C ALA A 97 -11.23 -6.74 -5.88
N GLU A 98 -11.46 -8.05 -5.71
CA GLU A 98 -10.99 -8.83 -4.57
C GLU A 98 -9.57 -9.35 -4.87
N PRO A 99 -8.54 -9.04 -4.05
CA PRO A 99 -7.23 -9.66 -4.18
C PRO A 99 -7.30 -11.17 -3.99
N LEU A 100 -6.70 -11.93 -4.90
CA LEU A 100 -6.70 -13.41 -4.89
C LEU A 100 -5.40 -13.96 -4.31
N PHE A 101 -4.29 -13.54 -4.91
CA PHE A 101 -2.97 -14.02 -4.52
C PHE A 101 -1.90 -12.96 -4.74
N PHE A 102 -0.79 -13.18 -4.06
CA PHE A 102 0.38 -12.32 -4.04
C PHE A 102 1.65 -13.15 -4.31
N LEU A 103 2.61 -12.54 -4.97
CA LEU A 103 3.97 -13.00 -5.16
C LEU A 103 4.92 -11.88 -4.75
N ASP A 104 6.00 -12.21 -4.04
CA ASP A 104 7.06 -11.28 -3.70
C ASP A 104 8.33 -11.55 -4.51
N TYR A 105 9.14 -10.51 -4.71
CA TYR A 105 10.49 -10.60 -5.21
C TYR A 105 11.42 -9.84 -4.26
N ILE A 106 12.38 -10.56 -3.67
CA ILE A 106 13.38 -10.00 -2.78
C ILE A 106 14.74 -10.14 -3.46
N ALA A 107 15.38 -9.00 -3.76
CA ALA A 107 16.76 -8.95 -4.21
C ALA A 107 17.64 -8.48 -3.04
N CYS A 108 18.74 -9.16 -2.74
CA CYS A 108 19.63 -8.80 -1.63
C CYS A 108 21.09 -8.97 -1.99
N GLY A 109 21.98 -8.19 -1.36
CA GLY A 109 23.43 -8.36 -1.52
C GLY A 109 23.92 -9.63 -0.86
N LYS A 110 23.33 -9.97 0.31
CA LYS A 110 23.60 -11.19 1.06
C LYS A 110 22.34 -11.77 1.66
N ASN A 111 22.18 -13.06 1.52
CA ASN A 111 21.03 -13.78 2.07
C ASN A 111 21.20 -13.99 3.58
N ASP A 112 20.56 -13.13 4.40
CA ASP A 112 20.43 -13.31 5.85
C ASP A 112 19.06 -13.93 6.16
N PRO A 113 18.98 -15.23 6.53
CA PRO A 113 17.72 -15.88 6.78
C PRO A 113 16.87 -15.27 7.90
N ALA A 114 17.48 -14.63 8.89
CA ALA A 114 16.75 -14.02 10.00
C ALA A 114 16.10 -12.68 9.58
N LEU A 115 16.80 -11.88 8.78
CA LEU A 115 16.27 -10.65 8.20
C LEU A 115 15.17 -10.96 7.19
N LEU A 116 15.41 -11.89 6.26
CA LEU A 116 14.45 -12.24 5.22
C LEU A 116 13.18 -12.90 5.77
N GLU A 117 13.29 -13.66 6.87
CA GLU A 117 12.13 -14.17 7.60
C GLU A 117 11.23 -13.02 8.10
N GLN A 118 11.80 -11.94 8.65
CA GLN A 118 11.04 -10.77 9.10
C GLN A 118 10.32 -10.11 7.92
N VAL A 119 11.02 -9.90 6.80
CA VAL A 119 10.44 -9.32 5.58
C VAL A 119 9.24 -10.14 5.10
N VAL A 120 9.41 -11.46 4.94
CA VAL A 120 8.32 -12.35 4.47
C VAL A 120 7.22 -12.50 5.51
N SER A 121 7.52 -12.41 6.82
CA SER A 121 6.49 -12.34 7.85
C SER A 121 5.58 -11.13 7.65
N GLY A 122 6.17 -9.96 7.37
CA GLY A 122 5.41 -8.74 7.03
C GLY A 122 4.57 -8.90 5.76
N VAL A 123 5.12 -9.53 4.71
CA VAL A 123 4.37 -9.84 3.48
C VAL A 123 3.17 -10.75 3.80
N ALA A 124 3.38 -11.80 4.60
CA ALA A 124 2.31 -12.69 5.01
C ALA A 124 1.24 -11.98 5.85
N ASP A 125 1.63 -11.08 6.76
CA ASP A 125 0.70 -10.27 7.56
C ASP A 125 -0.14 -9.35 6.67
N GLY A 126 0.47 -8.71 5.67
CA GLY A 126 -0.24 -7.93 4.66
C GLY A 126 -1.23 -8.78 3.85
N CYS A 127 -0.82 -9.97 3.41
CA CYS A 127 -1.68 -10.91 2.69
C CYS A 127 -2.88 -11.35 3.54
N VAL A 128 -2.70 -11.65 4.84
CA VAL A 128 -3.79 -11.98 5.77
C VAL A 128 -4.76 -10.80 5.92
N GLN A 129 -4.24 -9.57 6.04
CA GLN A 129 -5.08 -8.37 6.10
C GLN A 129 -5.89 -8.18 4.83
N ALA A 130 -5.30 -8.41 3.67
CA ALA A 130 -5.95 -8.29 2.36
C ALA A 130 -6.89 -9.47 2.03
N GLY A 131 -6.78 -10.60 2.76
CA GLY A 131 -7.47 -11.84 2.39
C GLY A 131 -6.89 -12.48 1.13
N SER A 132 -5.62 -12.24 0.82
CA SER A 132 -4.89 -12.73 -0.36
C SER A 132 -3.97 -13.88 0.03
N GLY A 133 -3.79 -14.86 -0.87
CA GLY A 133 -2.86 -15.96 -0.63
C GLY A 133 -1.44 -15.62 -1.09
N LEU A 134 -0.44 -15.76 -0.22
CA LEU A 134 0.96 -15.74 -0.64
C LEU A 134 1.31 -17.11 -1.22
N ILE A 135 1.33 -17.23 -2.55
CA ILE A 135 1.41 -18.54 -3.23
C ILE A 135 2.77 -18.82 -3.87
N GLY A 136 3.70 -17.89 -3.79
CA GLY A 136 5.05 -18.02 -4.33
C GLY A 136 5.82 -16.71 -4.15
N GLY A 137 7.04 -16.73 -4.63
CA GLY A 137 7.94 -15.58 -4.60
C GLY A 137 9.33 -16.01 -5.02
N GLU A 138 10.28 -15.07 -5.03
CA GLU A 138 11.68 -15.31 -5.36
C GLU A 138 12.58 -14.54 -4.39
N THR A 139 13.68 -15.16 -3.99
CA THR A 139 14.76 -14.49 -3.27
C THR A 139 16.04 -14.64 -4.08
N ALA A 140 16.57 -13.53 -4.58
CA ALA A 140 17.76 -13.48 -5.39
C ALA A 140 18.92 -12.85 -4.59
N GLU A 141 19.95 -13.66 -4.30
CA GLU A 141 21.22 -13.16 -3.75
C GLU A 141 22.07 -12.64 -4.91
N MET A 142 22.36 -11.33 -4.89
CA MET A 142 23.03 -10.63 -6.00
C MET A 142 24.24 -9.83 -5.50
N PRO A 143 25.31 -10.53 -5.10
CA PRO A 143 26.55 -9.88 -4.65
C PRO A 143 27.14 -8.99 -5.75
N GLY A 144 27.51 -7.76 -5.39
CA GLY A 144 28.05 -6.77 -6.33
C GLY A 144 27.02 -5.91 -7.06
N MET A 145 25.73 -6.24 -6.98
CA MET A 145 24.63 -5.34 -7.37
C MET A 145 24.07 -4.58 -6.17
N TYR A 146 23.97 -5.24 -5.03
CA TYR A 146 23.61 -4.66 -3.73
C TYR A 146 24.76 -4.81 -2.75
N ASP A 147 24.88 -3.88 -1.82
CA ASP A 147 25.78 -4.03 -0.68
C ASP A 147 25.29 -5.17 0.23
N GLU A 148 26.17 -5.77 1.03
CA GLU A 148 25.84 -6.97 1.83
C GLU A 148 24.62 -6.79 2.76
N ASP A 149 24.37 -5.57 3.23
CA ASP A 149 23.28 -5.22 4.13
C ASP A 149 22.09 -4.55 3.42
N GLU A 150 22.08 -4.57 2.08
CA GLU A 150 21.04 -4.00 1.26
C GLU A 150 20.14 -5.05 0.64
N TYR A 151 18.87 -4.69 0.49
CA TYR A 151 17.87 -5.48 -0.23
C TYR A 151 16.82 -4.57 -0.82
N ASP A 152 16.13 -5.10 -1.83
CA ASP A 152 14.92 -4.52 -2.41
C ASP A 152 13.76 -5.51 -2.29
N LEU A 153 12.55 -4.98 -2.18
CA LEU A 153 11.32 -5.76 -2.06
C LEU A 153 10.26 -5.20 -3.00
N ALA A 154 9.82 -6.03 -3.91
CA ALA A 154 8.70 -5.76 -4.79
C ALA A 154 7.65 -6.86 -4.70
N GLY A 155 6.41 -6.53 -5.07
CA GLY A 155 5.29 -7.43 -5.07
C GLY A 155 4.53 -7.43 -6.39
N PHE A 156 3.84 -8.52 -6.62
CA PHE A 156 2.88 -8.68 -7.70
C PHE A 156 1.61 -9.33 -7.15
N ALA A 157 0.48 -8.67 -7.35
CA ALA A 157 -0.82 -9.15 -6.91
C ALA A 157 -1.77 -9.36 -8.09
N VAL A 158 -2.63 -10.34 -7.97
CA VAL A 158 -3.75 -10.56 -8.89
C VAL A 158 -5.04 -10.58 -8.08
N GLY A 159 -6.02 -9.84 -8.56
CA GLY A 159 -7.38 -9.83 -8.05
C GLY A 159 -8.39 -10.17 -9.13
N VAL A 160 -9.65 -10.25 -8.74
CA VAL A 160 -10.76 -10.54 -9.62
C VAL A 160 -11.98 -9.69 -9.28
N ALA A 161 -12.71 -9.27 -10.30
CA ALA A 161 -14.05 -8.71 -10.17
C ALA A 161 -14.99 -9.37 -11.17
N GLU A 162 -16.30 -9.40 -10.87
CA GLU A 162 -17.30 -9.59 -11.93
C GLU A 162 -17.20 -8.41 -12.91
N LYS A 163 -17.29 -8.69 -14.19
CA LYS A 163 -17.21 -7.67 -15.25
C LYS A 163 -18.18 -6.50 -15.01
N SER A 164 -19.37 -6.79 -14.50
CA SER A 164 -20.40 -5.79 -14.19
C SER A 164 -20.17 -5.02 -12.90
N ALA A 165 -19.18 -5.41 -12.07
CA ALA A 165 -18.87 -4.81 -10.79
C ALA A 165 -17.55 -4.04 -10.77
N ILE A 166 -16.91 -3.88 -11.93
CA ILE A 166 -15.69 -3.08 -12.06
C ILE A 166 -16.00 -1.63 -11.73
N VAL A 167 -15.17 -1.02 -10.89
CA VAL A 167 -15.23 0.38 -10.52
C VAL A 167 -14.20 1.14 -11.36
N ASP A 168 -14.67 1.91 -12.34
CA ASP A 168 -13.82 2.60 -13.32
C ASP A 168 -14.03 4.13 -13.36
N GLY A 169 -14.88 4.66 -12.48
CA GLY A 169 -15.18 6.08 -12.42
C GLY A 169 -16.16 6.60 -13.48
N SER A 170 -16.50 5.79 -14.49
CA SER A 170 -17.30 6.22 -15.65
C SER A 170 -18.69 6.78 -15.30
N THR A 171 -19.22 6.44 -14.14
CA THR A 171 -20.53 6.90 -13.65
C THR A 171 -20.46 8.09 -12.68
N ILE A 172 -19.25 8.62 -12.43
CA ILE A 172 -19.07 9.82 -11.60
C ILE A 172 -19.69 11.02 -12.34
N ALA A 173 -20.40 11.85 -11.59
CA ALA A 173 -21.12 13.01 -12.09
C ALA A 173 -20.95 14.23 -11.18
N GLU A 174 -21.23 15.42 -11.71
CA GLU A 174 -21.27 16.65 -10.92
C GLU A 174 -22.25 16.51 -9.74
N GLY A 175 -21.82 16.90 -8.55
CA GLY A 175 -22.58 16.78 -7.30
C GLY A 175 -22.32 15.48 -6.52
N ASP A 176 -21.57 14.53 -7.07
CA ASP A 176 -21.13 13.35 -6.32
C ASP A 176 -20.22 13.78 -5.16
N VAL A 177 -20.28 13.04 -4.06
CA VAL A 177 -19.57 13.33 -2.81
C VAL A 177 -18.24 12.57 -2.78
N LEU A 178 -17.20 13.25 -2.34
CA LEU A 178 -15.87 12.66 -2.11
C LEU A 178 -15.72 12.31 -0.64
N ILE A 179 -15.45 11.03 -0.35
CA ILE A 179 -15.25 10.51 1.01
C ILE A 179 -13.82 9.97 1.11
N GLY A 180 -13.06 10.51 2.07
CA GLY A 180 -11.70 10.08 2.37
C GLY A 180 -11.65 9.05 3.47
N LEU A 181 -10.81 8.03 3.32
CA LEU A 181 -10.45 7.07 4.35
C LEU A 181 -9.07 7.42 4.92
N PRO A 182 -8.91 7.45 6.25
CA PRO A 182 -7.68 7.91 6.89
C PRO A 182 -6.50 7.01 6.56
N SER A 183 -5.32 7.62 6.38
CA SER A 183 -4.04 6.93 6.37
C SER A 183 -3.56 6.63 7.80
N THR A 184 -2.55 5.79 7.90
CA THR A 184 -1.88 5.46 9.17
C THR A 184 -0.57 6.23 9.38
N GLY A 185 -0.18 7.04 8.41
CA GLY A 185 1.08 7.78 8.39
C GLY A 185 1.45 8.19 6.98
N VAL A 186 2.75 8.30 6.72
CA VAL A 186 3.30 8.62 5.40
C VAL A 186 3.03 7.52 4.36
N HIS A 187 2.70 6.32 4.84
CA HIS A 187 2.60 5.10 4.04
C HIS A 187 3.95 4.69 3.45
N SER A 188 4.04 4.49 2.12
CA SER A 188 5.27 4.04 1.46
C SER A 188 5.75 4.99 0.35
N ASN A 189 5.27 6.25 0.34
CA ASN A 189 5.58 7.23 -0.69
C ASN A 189 6.31 8.44 -0.12
N GLY A 190 7.11 9.11 -0.96
CA GLY A 190 7.81 10.34 -0.59
C GLY A 190 9.05 10.15 0.30
N PHE A 191 9.50 8.93 0.57
CA PHE A 191 10.57 8.64 1.54
C PHE A 191 11.96 9.19 1.16
N SER A 192 12.23 9.46 -0.11
CA SER A 192 13.45 10.19 -0.49
C SER A 192 13.46 11.60 0.08
N LEU A 193 12.32 12.30 0.03
CA LEU A 193 12.17 13.64 0.62
C LEU A 193 12.10 13.56 2.15
N VAL A 194 11.39 12.59 2.73
CA VAL A 194 11.36 12.34 4.18
C VAL A 194 12.78 12.22 4.74
N ARG A 195 13.62 11.39 4.14
CA ARG A 195 15.00 11.19 4.56
C ARG A 195 15.84 12.46 4.42
N LYS A 196 15.71 13.14 3.30
CA LYS A 196 16.41 14.41 3.07
C LYS A 196 16.02 15.46 4.12
N ALA A 197 14.72 15.66 4.35
CA ALA A 197 14.22 16.66 5.28
C ALA A 197 14.62 16.35 6.74
N LEU A 198 14.32 15.16 7.21
CA LEU A 198 14.47 14.81 8.63
C LEU A 198 15.92 14.45 9.01
N PHE A 199 16.59 13.63 8.20
CA PHE A 199 17.90 13.09 8.57
C PHE A 199 19.05 13.95 8.05
N GLU A 200 18.99 14.43 6.80
CA GLU A 200 20.09 15.18 6.20
C GLU A 200 20.05 16.67 6.53
N GLN A 201 18.87 17.33 6.47
CA GLN A 201 18.75 18.78 6.71
C GLN A 201 18.66 19.12 8.19
N VAL A 202 17.81 18.44 8.96
CA VAL A 202 17.64 18.72 10.40
C VAL A 202 18.63 17.93 11.25
N GLY A 203 19.09 16.75 10.77
CA GLY A 203 20.05 15.90 11.51
C GLY A 203 19.37 15.03 12.56
N TYR A 204 18.06 14.75 12.44
CA TYR A 204 17.39 13.75 13.27
C TYR A 204 17.93 12.34 12.98
N THR A 205 17.66 11.43 13.91
CA THR A 205 17.94 9.99 13.76
C THR A 205 16.64 9.21 13.92
N VAL A 206 16.65 7.92 13.59
CA VAL A 206 15.49 7.04 13.83
C VAL A 206 15.11 6.94 15.33
N ASP A 207 16.06 7.19 16.23
CA ASP A 207 15.84 7.19 17.69
C ASP A 207 15.39 8.54 18.25
N THR A 208 15.31 9.59 17.40
CA THR A 208 14.82 10.91 17.84
C THR A 208 13.38 10.81 18.29
N VAL A 209 13.09 11.39 19.46
CA VAL A 209 11.75 11.47 20.04
C VAL A 209 11.27 12.91 19.93
N LEU A 210 10.08 13.12 19.36
CA LEU A 210 9.47 14.44 19.21
C LEU A 210 8.14 14.47 19.98
N ASP A 211 7.94 15.52 20.79
CA ASP A 211 6.71 15.69 21.57
C ASP A 211 5.47 15.79 20.66
N GLU A 212 5.63 16.42 19.48
CA GLU A 212 4.60 16.55 18.45
C GLU A 212 4.11 15.20 17.92
N LEU A 213 4.96 14.16 18.00
CA LEU A 213 4.63 12.80 17.56
C LEU A 213 4.18 11.90 18.73
N GLY A 214 3.74 12.50 19.86
CA GLY A 214 3.26 11.77 21.02
C GLY A 214 4.36 11.09 21.83
N GLY A 215 5.61 11.46 21.66
CA GLY A 215 6.75 10.88 22.37
C GLY A 215 7.22 9.54 21.82
N GLU A 216 6.78 9.15 20.62
CA GLU A 216 7.27 7.97 19.93
C GLU A 216 8.60 8.25 19.22
N LYS A 217 9.40 7.20 18.97
CA LYS A 217 10.61 7.31 18.14
C LYS A 217 10.23 7.61 16.70
N LEU A 218 10.97 8.50 16.08
CA LEU A 218 10.76 8.90 14.69
C LEU A 218 10.80 7.68 13.73
N GLY A 219 11.71 6.74 13.96
CA GLY A 219 11.79 5.50 13.19
C GLY A 219 10.50 4.66 13.26
N ASP A 220 9.88 4.55 14.44
CA ASP A 220 8.62 3.79 14.60
C ASP A 220 7.46 4.48 13.90
N VAL A 221 7.35 5.81 14.01
CA VAL A 221 6.33 6.60 13.30
C VAL A 221 6.47 6.45 11.78
N LEU A 222 7.71 6.56 11.26
CA LEU A 222 7.98 6.45 9.84
C LEU A 222 7.79 5.03 9.30
N LEU A 223 8.01 4.00 10.12
CA LEU A 223 7.84 2.59 9.76
C LEU A 223 6.42 2.08 10.02
N THR A 224 5.49 2.93 10.47
CA THR A 224 4.08 2.57 10.50
C THR A 224 3.64 2.08 9.14
N PRO A 225 3.06 0.85 9.03
CA PRO A 225 2.73 0.27 7.73
C PRO A 225 1.65 1.04 6.99
N THR A 226 1.72 0.98 5.68
CA THR A 226 0.64 1.40 4.79
C THR A 226 -0.64 0.63 5.11
N LYS A 227 -1.73 1.35 5.27
CA LYS A 227 -3.04 0.77 5.55
C LYS A 227 -3.57 -0.03 4.35
N ILE A 228 -4.10 -1.22 4.62
CA ILE A 228 -4.78 -2.06 3.63
C ILE A 228 -6.28 -1.81 3.71
N TYR A 229 -6.87 -1.27 2.64
CA TYR A 229 -8.28 -0.83 2.60
C TYR A 229 -9.25 -1.90 2.09
N VAL A 230 -8.77 -3.06 1.66
CA VAL A 230 -9.58 -4.13 1.03
C VAL A 230 -10.82 -4.49 1.85
N LYS A 231 -10.67 -4.69 3.17
CA LYS A 231 -11.79 -5.05 4.05
C LYS A 231 -12.77 -3.90 4.24
N ALA A 232 -12.29 -2.66 4.28
CA ALA A 232 -13.12 -1.47 4.40
C ALA A 232 -14.00 -1.26 3.17
N LEU A 233 -13.44 -1.51 1.97
CA LEU A 233 -14.10 -1.28 0.69
C LEU A 233 -15.08 -2.40 0.30
N SER A 234 -14.81 -3.66 0.67
CA SER A 234 -15.61 -4.82 0.26
C SER A 234 -17.12 -4.67 0.53
N PRO A 235 -17.59 -4.20 1.71
CA PRO A 235 -19.01 -3.99 1.94
C PRO A 235 -19.63 -2.90 1.05
N LEU A 236 -18.86 -1.88 0.71
CA LEU A 236 -19.30 -0.77 -0.14
C LEU A 236 -19.51 -1.24 -1.58
N PHE A 237 -18.59 -2.05 -2.11
CA PHE A 237 -18.74 -2.66 -3.44
C PHE A 237 -19.95 -3.58 -3.51
N LYS A 238 -20.17 -4.41 -2.48
CA LYS A 238 -21.36 -5.27 -2.39
C LYS A 238 -22.68 -4.49 -2.33
N ALA A 239 -22.64 -3.30 -1.74
CA ALA A 239 -23.79 -2.41 -1.67
C ALA A 239 -24.01 -1.58 -2.96
N GLY A 240 -23.02 -1.59 -3.89
CA GLY A 240 -23.08 -0.89 -5.17
C GLY A 240 -23.08 0.64 -5.05
N VAL A 241 -22.54 1.19 -3.96
CA VAL A 241 -22.58 2.64 -3.68
C VAL A 241 -21.35 3.40 -4.21
N VAL A 242 -20.28 2.71 -4.58
CA VAL A 242 -19.02 3.33 -5.02
C VAL A 242 -19.00 3.46 -6.52
N LYS A 243 -18.75 4.67 -7.01
CA LYS A 243 -18.60 4.98 -8.44
C LYS A 243 -17.15 5.06 -8.90
N GLY A 244 -16.24 5.47 -8.01
CA GLY A 244 -14.80 5.57 -8.27
C GLY A 244 -14.01 5.53 -6.98
N VAL A 245 -12.75 5.12 -7.10
CA VAL A 245 -11.79 5.03 -5.98
C VAL A 245 -10.43 5.52 -6.45
N ALA A 246 -9.79 6.36 -5.64
CA ALA A 246 -8.41 6.78 -5.83
C ALA A 246 -7.55 6.34 -4.64
N HIS A 247 -6.51 5.56 -4.88
CA HIS A 247 -5.46 5.23 -3.91
C HIS A 247 -4.45 6.38 -3.89
N ILE A 248 -4.30 7.03 -2.73
CA ILE A 248 -3.42 8.21 -2.60
C ILE A 248 -1.99 7.74 -2.31
N THR A 249 -1.17 7.77 -3.34
CA THR A 249 0.23 7.34 -3.36
C THR A 249 1.16 8.51 -3.72
N GLY A 250 2.29 8.25 -4.39
CA GLY A 250 3.16 9.31 -4.93
C GLY A 250 2.39 10.23 -5.87
N GLY A 251 2.62 11.53 -5.76
CA GLY A 251 1.82 12.56 -6.45
C GLY A 251 0.61 13.06 -5.65
N GLY A 252 0.37 12.49 -4.43
CA GLY A 252 -0.62 12.97 -3.49
C GLY A 252 -2.05 13.06 -4.06
N PHE A 253 -2.80 14.07 -3.63
CA PHE A 253 -4.16 14.32 -4.10
C PHE A 253 -4.19 14.74 -5.57
N ILE A 254 -3.21 15.54 -5.96
CA ILE A 254 -3.18 16.24 -7.26
C ILE A 254 -3.07 15.26 -8.42
N GLU A 255 -2.28 14.20 -8.28
CA GLU A 255 -2.06 13.23 -9.37
C GLU A 255 -2.93 11.98 -9.27
N ASN A 256 -3.45 11.63 -8.07
CA ASN A 256 -4.18 10.37 -7.90
C ASN A 256 -5.70 10.55 -8.01
N ILE A 257 -6.29 11.60 -7.45
CA ILE A 257 -7.76 11.80 -7.51
C ILE A 257 -8.26 11.93 -8.95
N PRO A 258 -7.60 12.67 -9.87
CA PRO A 258 -8.06 12.79 -11.26
C PRO A 258 -8.14 11.47 -12.03
N ARG A 259 -7.37 10.45 -11.62
CA ARG A 259 -7.34 9.14 -12.31
C ARG A 259 -8.70 8.41 -12.31
N MET A 260 -9.59 8.73 -11.36
CA MET A 260 -10.92 8.14 -11.30
C MET A 260 -12.00 9.05 -11.92
N ILE A 261 -11.69 10.32 -12.21
CA ILE A 261 -12.68 11.34 -12.58
C ILE A 261 -12.79 11.43 -14.11
N PRO A 262 -14.02 11.40 -14.69
CA PRO A 262 -14.21 11.61 -16.12
C PRO A 262 -13.81 13.01 -16.59
N ASP A 263 -13.45 13.11 -17.86
CA ASP A 263 -13.14 14.40 -18.52
C ASP A 263 -14.24 15.44 -18.31
N GLY A 264 -13.87 16.68 -18.06
CA GLY A 264 -14.77 17.81 -17.86
C GLY A 264 -15.30 17.97 -16.42
N LEU A 265 -14.91 17.07 -15.53
CA LEU A 265 -15.16 17.15 -14.08
C LEU A 265 -13.87 17.39 -13.32
N ALA A 266 -13.99 17.87 -12.07
CA ALA A 266 -12.90 18.13 -11.15
C ALA A 266 -13.32 17.79 -9.72
N ALA A 267 -12.34 17.53 -8.86
CA ALA A 267 -12.54 17.39 -7.42
C ALA A 267 -12.44 18.74 -6.72
N HIS A 268 -13.45 19.08 -5.92
CA HIS A 268 -13.40 20.21 -4.99
C HIS A 268 -13.24 19.65 -3.58
N ILE A 269 -12.11 19.98 -2.92
CA ILE A 269 -11.70 19.45 -1.61
C ILE A 269 -11.67 20.58 -0.57
N ASN A 270 -12.41 20.40 0.52
CA ASN A 270 -12.44 21.34 1.64
C ASN A 270 -11.31 20.99 2.62
N LEU A 271 -10.24 21.78 2.64
CA LEU A 271 -9.16 21.64 3.61
C LEU A 271 -9.68 21.78 5.04
N GLY A 272 -9.13 20.99 5.96
CA GLY A 272 -9.58 20.96 7.35
C GLY A 272 -10.81 20.10 7.62
N SER A 273 -11.40 19.43 6.61
CA SER A 273 -12.54 18.51 6.80
C SER A 273 -12.13 17.15 7.39
N TRP A 274 -10.84 16.88 7.53
CA TRP A 274 -10.29 15.67 8.17
C TRP A 274 -9.08 16.01 9.06
N PRO A 275 -8.73 15.18 10.03
CA PRO A 275 -7.52 15.36 10.83
C PRO A 275 -6.27 15.01 10.00
N VAL A 276 -5.34 15.95 9.88
CA VAL A 276 -3.99 15.70 9.34
C VAL A 276 -3.10 15.16 10.45
N LEU A 277 -2.32 14.12 10.16
CA LEU A 277 -1.45 13.51 11.15
C LEU A 277 -0.23 14.40 11.44
N PRO A 278 0.23 14.51 12.69
CA PRO A 278 1.32 15.42 13.09
C PRO A 278 2.63 15.24 12.33
N ILE A 279 2.89 14.04 11.79
CA ILE A 279 4.10 13.77 11.01
C ILE A 279 4.21 14.68 9.77
N PHE A 280 3.08 15.07 9.16
CA PHE A 280 3.07 15.94 8.00
C PHE A 280 3.49 17.37 8.36
N ASP A 281 3.07 17.89 9.53
CA ASP A 281 3.54 19.20 10.03
C ASP A 281 5.04 19.18 10.32
N VAL A 282 5.54 18.06 10.85
CA VAL A 282 6.99 17.89 11.10
C VAL A 282 7.75 17.89 9.78
N LEU A 283 7.26 17.18 8.77
CA LEU A 283 7.88 17.12 7.44
C LEU A 283 7.87 18.48 6.72
N GLU A 284 6.73 19.18 6.75
CA GLU A 284 6.57 20.52 6.16
C GLU A 284 7.62 21.50 6.73
N LYS A 285 7.73 21.55 8.06
CA LYS A 285 8.69 22.41 8.76
C LYS A 285 10.13 22.01 8.50
N ALA A 286 10.45 20.72 8.63
CA ALA A 286 11.80 20.19 8.45
C ALA A 286 12.32 20.38 7.02
N GLY A 287 11.46 20.15 6.03
CA GLY A 287 11.80 20.32 4.62
C GLY A 287 11.65 21.73 4.09
N SER A 288 11.07 22.66 4.87
CA SER A 288 10.63 23.98 4.40
C SER A 288 9.80 23.89 3.11
N ILE A 289 8.87 22.92 3.09
CA ILE A 289 8.03 22.61 1.94
C ILE A 289 6.80 23.53 1.97
N ASP A 290 6.40 24.05 0.81
CA ASP A 290 5.15 24.82 0.71
C ASP A 290 3.94 23.93 1.08
N HIS A 291 3.00 24.48 1.86
CA HIS A 291 1.84 23.72 2.35
C HIS A 291 1.03 23.08 1.23
N MET A 292 0.82 23.78 0.13
CA MET A 292 0.07 23.24 -1.02
C MET A 292 0.87 22.19 -1.79
N GLU A 293 2.21 22.31 -1.80
CA GLU A 293 3.09 21.29 -2.39
C GLU A 293 3.03 19.97 -1.61
N MET A 294 2.78 20.01 -0.30
CA MET A 294 2.59 18.79 0.51
C MET A 294 1.50 17.88 -0.06
N PHE A 295 0.41 18.44 -0.61
CA PHE A 295 -0.71 17.69 -1.21
C PHE A 295 -0.37 17.09 -2.58
N ASN A 296 0.74 17.49 -3.19
CA ASN A 296 1.28 16.87 -4.42
C ASN A 296 2.34 15.80 -4.14
N ILE A 297 2.77 15.66 -2.88
CA ILE A 297 3.84 14.72 -2.50
C ILE A 297 3.29 13.61 -1.61
N PHE A 298 2.50 13.97 -0.60
CA PHE A 298 2.07 13.10 0.48
C PHE A 298 0.55 12.90 0.50
N ASN A 299 0.12 11.87 1.22
CA ASN A 299 -1.31 11.57 1.40
C ASN A 299 -2.04 12.50 2.37
N MET A 300 -1.34 13.34 3.10
CA MET A 300 -1.85 14.34 4.05
C MET A 300 -2.95 13.81 5.00
N GLY A 301 -2.84 12.54 5.41
CA GLY A 301 -3.77 11.89 6.33
C GLY A 301 -4.91 11.11 5.67
N ILE A 302 -5.02 11.12 4.34
CA ILE A 302 -6.02 10.36 3.57
C ILE A 302 -5.30 9.42 2.60
N GLY A 303 -5.47 8.12 2.78
CA GLY A 303 -4.83 7.13 1.91
C GLY A 303 -5.73 6.59 0.80
N MET A 304 -7.07 6.80 0.90
CA MET A 304 -8.03 6.37 -0.12
C MET A 304 -9.15 7.39 -0.25
N VAL A 305 -9.57 7.70 -1.46
CA VAL A 305 -10.71 8.60 -1.74
C VAL A 305 -11.75 7.86 -2.55
N LEU A 306 -13.02 7.95 -2.14
CA LEU A 306 -14.18 7.37 -2.80
C LEU A 306 -15.02 8.46 -3.43
N ALA A 307 -15.56 8.22 -4.62
CA ALA A 307 -16.63 8.99 -5.20
C ALA A 307 -17.94 8.20 -5.10
N VAL A 308 -18.95 8.81 -4.50
CA VAL A 308 -20.29 8.20 -4.31
C VAL A 308 -21.38 9.21 -4.69
N SER A 309 -22.62 8.73 -5.01
CA SER A 309 -23.72 9.67 -5.20
C SER A 309 -24.06 10.43 -3.91
N ALA A 310 -24.58 11.66 -4.03
CA ALA A 310 -25.01 12.41 -2.86
C ALA A 310 -26.07 11.65 -2.03
N GLU A 311 -26.90 10.85 -2.69
CA GLU A 311 -27.94 10.02 -2.05
C GLU A 311 -27.34 8.85 -1.25
N ASP A 312 -26.21 8.32 -1.67
CA ASP A 312 -25.53 7.18 -1.02
C ASP A 312 -24.48 7.61 0.01
N ALA A 313 -24.19 8.91 0.17
CA ALA A 313 -23.13 9.39 1.05
C ALA A 313 -23.35 8.95 2.51
N ASP A 314 -24.52 9.17 3.08
CA ASP A 314 -24.84 8.77 4.45
C ASP A 314 -24.77 7.25 4.62
N LYS A 315 -25.32 6.49 3.67
CA LYS A 315 -25.24 5.01 3.66
C LYS A 315 -23.79 4.52 3.60
N THR A 316 -22.95 5.18 2.81
CA THR A 316 -21.53 4.85 2.72
C THR A 316 -20.82 5.08 4.07
N MET A 317 -21.08 6.22 4.71
CA MET A 317 -20.53 6.53 6.04
C MET A 317 -21.00 5.53 7.12
N GLU A 318 -22.25 5.11 7.09
CA GLU A 318 -22.79 4.08 8.00
C GLU A 318 -22.12 2.71 7.78
N LEU A 319 -21.93 2.30 6.52
CA LEU A 319 -21.25 1.05 6.16
C LEU A 319 -19.78 1.07 6.61
N LEU A 320 -19.05 2.16 6.39
CA LEU A 320 -17.69 2.33 6.90
C LEU A 320 -17.66 2.19 8.42
N LYS A 321 -18.48 2.94 9.13
CA LYS A 321 -18.56 2.92 10.59
C LYS A 321 -18.93 1.53 11.13
N SER A 322 -19.86 0.84 10.53
CA SER A 322 -20.29 -0.51 10.96
C SER A 322 -19.19 -1.55 10.75
N ASN A 323 -18.27 -1.28 9.82
CA ASN A 323 -17.08 -2.12 9.54
C ASN A 323 -15.82 -1.66 10.31
N GLY A 324 -15.99 -0.75 11.29
CA GLY A 324 -14.89 -0.25 12.13
C GLY A 324 -13.96 0.74 11.44
N GLU A 325 -14.40 1.33 10.31
CA GLU A 325 -13.61 2.28 9.53
C GLU A 325 -14.12 3.71 9.71
N ALA A 326 -13.20 4.67 9.77
CA ALA A 326 -13.55 6.08 9.73
C ALA A 326 -13.64 6.56 8.28
N GLY A 327 -14.58 7.48 8.04
CA GLY A 327 -14.68 8.21 6.77
C GLY A 327 -14.83 9.70 7.03
N TYR A 328 -14.38 10.51 6.10
CA TYR A 328 -14.49 11.97 6.15
C TYR A 328 -15.05 12.48 4.82
N VAL A 329 -16.06 13.33 4.87
CA VAL A 329 -16.54 14.01 3.67
C VAL A 329 -15.53 15.10 3.32
N LEU A 330 -14.78 14.88 2.24
CA LEU A 330 -13.73 15.79 1.81
C LEU A 330 -14.26 16.96 0.98
N GLY A 331 -15.32 16.73 0.22
CA GLY A 331 -15.86 17.67 -0.72
C GLY A 331 -16.74 17.00 -1.76
N ASN A 332 -16.75 17.50 -2.97
CA ASN A 332 -17.63 16.99 -4.03
C ASN A 332 -17.00 17.11 -5.42
N ILE A 333 -17.60 16.41 -6.36
CA ILE A 333 -17.29 16.56 -7.79
C ILE A 333 -17.99 17.78 -8.35
N VAL A 334 -17.24 18.60 -9.07
CA VAL A 334 -17.71 19.83 -9.71
C VAL A 334 -17.42 19.79 -11.21
N LYS A 335 -18.04 20.70 -11.96
CA LYS A 335 -17.67 20.94 -13.36
C LYS A 335 -16.28 21.56 -13.40
N LYS A 336 -15.37 21.00 -14.19
CA LYS A 336 -14.01 21.50 -14.34
C LYS A 336 -14.01 22.89 -14.96
N THR A 337 -13.39 23.85 -14.28
CA THR A 337 -13.20 25.23 -14.76
C THR A 337 -11.74 25.62 -14.85
N GLY A 338 -10.87 24.89 -14.18
CA GLY A 338 -9.43 25.12 -14.10
C GLY A 338 -8.68 23.82 -13.86
N GLU A 339 -8.15 23.66 -12.65
CA GLU A 339 -7.40 22.47 -12.22
C GLU A 339 -8.29 21.24 -12.07
N ASP A 340 -7.68 20.05 -12.08
CA ASP A 340 -8.38 18.78 -11.85
C ASP A 340 -8.74 18.57 -10.37
N VAL A 341 -7.99 19.18 -9.45
CA VAL A 341 -8.22 19.17 -8.01
C VAL A 341 -8.13 20.59 -7.49
N GLU A 342 -9.22 21.10 -6.94
CA GLU A 342 -9.34 22.41 -6.30
C GLU A 342 -9.28 22.21 -4.78
N LEU A 343 -8.19 22.67 -4.14
CA LEU A 343 -8.02 22.64 -2.69
C LEU A 343 -8.41 24.00 -2.10
N GLN A 344 -9.39 24.06 -1.21
CA GLN A 344 -9.92 25.30 -0.62
C GLN A 344 -10.05 25.25 0.91
#